data_84c67035b3e71a47d0a0a39b016688f9
#
_entry.id   84c67035b3e71a47d0a0a39b016688f9
#
_cell.length_a   1.000
_cell.length_b   1.000
_cell.length_c   1.000
_cell.angle_alpha   90.00
_cell.angle_beta   90.00
_cell.angle_gamma   90.00
#
_symmetry.space_group_name_H-M   'P 1'
#
loop_
_entity.id
_entity.type
_entity.pdbx_description
1 polymer ?
#
loop_
_entity_poly.entity_id
_entity_poly.type
_entity_poly.pdbx_seq_one_letter_code
_entity_poly.pdbx_strand_id
1 'polypeptide(L)'
;MPEAVIVATGRTPIGRAGKGSLVEARPDDMSAFIVDAVLNKVPELPREEIEDVIWGTAQPGGEQGFNLGRVVSLLAGLEAPGVTVNRYCSSSLQTIRMHLVLQMV
;
A
#
# COMPACT_ATOMS: atom_id res chain seq x y z
N MET A 1 -19.51 -3.94 18.73
CA MET A 1 -18.17 -4.30 18.18
C MET A 1 -17.76 -3.26 17.15
N PRO A 2 -16.53 -2.77 17.19
CA PRO A 2 -16.06 -1.90 16.13
C PRO A 2 -16.13 -2.63 14.79
N GLU A 3 -16.51 -1.91 13.75
CA GLU A 3 -16.66 -2.45 12.41
C GLU A 3 -15.63 -1.77 11.50
N ALA A 4 -14.83 -2.57 10.79
CA ALA A 4 -13.88 -2.05 9.82
C ALA A 4 -14.55 -1.96 8.45
N VAL A 5 -14.39 -0.83 7.79
CA VAL A 5 -15.00 -0.56 6.48
C VAL A 5 -13.94 -0.08 5.50
N ILE A 6 -14.16 -0.36 4.21
CA ILE A 6 -13.33 0.16 3.12
C ILE A 6 -13.95 1.48 2.66
N VAL A 7 -13.21 2.58 2.77
CA VAL A 7 -13.71 3.92 2.44
C VAL A 7 -13.21 4.44 1.10
N ALA A 8 -12.14 3.90 0.56
CA ALA A 8 -11.61 4.28 -0.74
C ALA A 8 -10.78 3.15 -1.33
N THR A 9 -10.76 3.08 -2.65
CA THR A 9 -9.95 2.11 -3.39
C THR A 9 -9.35 2.78 -4.63
N GLY A 10 -8.28 2.18 -5.14
CA GLY A 10 -7.66 2.62 -6.38
C GLY A 10 -6.67 1.58 -6.86
N ARG A 11 -6.28 1.70 -8.13
CA ARG A 11 -5.21 0.88 -8.71
C ARG A 11 -4.48 1.66 -9.79
N THR A 12 -3.21 1.32 -10.00
CA THR A 12 -2.46 1.77 -11.16
C THR A 12 -2.82 0.91 -12.38
N PRO A 13 -2.52 1.37 -13.61
CA PRO A 13 -2.61 0.47 -14.76
C PRO A 13 -1.66 -0.71 -14.61
N ILE A 14 -1.97 -1.79 -15.29
CA ILE A 14 -1.11 -2.98 -15.39
C ILE A 14 -0.31 -2.86 -16.69
N GLY A 15 1.02 -2.90 -16.57
CA GLY A 15 1.91 -2.86 -17.71
C GLY A 15 2.34 -4.24 -18.18
N ARG A 16 2.77 -4.34 -19.43
CA ARG A 16 3.36 -5.56 -19.96
C ARG A 16 4.82 -5.66 -19.53
N ALA A 17 5.18 -6.76 -18.91
CA ALA A 17 6.54 -6.98 -18.44
C ALA A 17 7.56 -6.93 -19.59
N GLY A 18 8.66 -6.24 -19.38
CA GLY A 18 9.77 -6.13 -20.33
C GLY A 18 9.54 -5.24 -21.53
N LYS A 19 8.30 -4.91 -21.90
CA LYS A 19 7.97 -4.16 -23.12
C LYS A 19 6.91 -3.09 -22.94
N GLY A 20 6.27 -3.01 -21.79
CA GLY A 20 5.18 -2.08 -21.56
C GLY A 20 5.66 -0.69 -21.18
N SER A 21 4.70 0.24 -21.05
CA SER A 21 4.98 1.63 -20.70
C SER A 21 5.49 1.83 -19.27
N LEU A 22 5.35 0.82 -18.40
CA LEU A 22 5.75 0.89 -17.00
C LEU A 22 7.10 0.22 -16.71
N VAL A 23 7.87 -0.17 -17.73
CA VAL A 23 9.14 -0.89 -17.52
C VAL A 23 10.17 -0.07 -16.74
N GLU A 24 10.14 1.25 -16.87
CA GLU A 24 11.04 2.16 -16.14
C GLU A 24 10.42 2.70 -14.85
N ALA A 25 9.18 2.34 -14.54
CA ALA A 25 8.52 2.81 -13.34
C ALA A 25 9.05 2.06 -12.10
N ARG A 26 9.41 2.81 -11.07
CA ARG A 26 9.81 2.23 -9.79
C ARG A 26 8.58 1.77 -9.02
N PRO A 27 8.54 0.54 -8.52
CA PRO A 27 7.39 0.05 -7.75
C PRO A 27 7.13 0.83 -6.45
N ASP A 28 8.15 1.31 -5.78
CA ASP A 28 8.00 2.13 -4.58
C ASP A 28 7.35 3.48 -4.90
N ASP A 29 7.76 4.14 -5.98
CA ASP A 29 7.16 5.40 -6.42
C ASP A 29 5.71 5.21 -6.88
N MET A 30 5.42 4.14 -7.62
CA MET A 30 4.06 3.78 -8.02
C MET A 30 3.17 3.53 -6.80
N SER A 31 3.72 2.87 -5.80
CA SER A 31 3.02 2.58 -4.56
C SER A 31 2.69 3.87 -3.79
N ALA A 32 3.65 4.78 -3.66
CA ALA A 32 3.41 6.08 -3.03
C ALA A 32 2.40 6.90 -3.82
N PHE A 33 2.45 6.88 -5.15
CA PHE A 33 1.49 7.56 -6.02
C PHE A 33 0.06 7.08 -5.76
N ILE A 34 -0.15 5.76 -5.69
CA ILE A 34 -1.51 5.23 -5.50
C ILE A 34 -2.03 5.49 -4.08
N VAL A 35 -1.15 5.48 -3.08
CA VAL A 35 -1.53 5.86 -1.71
C VAL A 35 -2.01 7.31 -1.68
N ASP A 36 -1.26 8.21 -2.28
CA ASP A 36 -1.65 9.61 -2.36
C ASP A 36 -2.97 9.80 -3.11
N ALA A 37 -3.15 9.13 -4.25
CA ALA A 37 -4.37 9.20 -5.04
C ALA A 37 -5.60 8.69 -4.27
N VAL A 38 -5.45 7.61 -3.51
CA VAL A 38 -6.54 7.06 -2.69
C VAL A 38 -6.88 7.99 -1.53
N LEU A 39 -5.88 8.55 -0.86
CA LEU A 39 -6.11 9.50 0.22
C LEU A 39 -6.78 10.80 -0.27
N ASN A 40 -6.49 11.22 -1.49
CA ASN A 40 -7.15 12.39 -2.09
C ASN A 40 -8.66 12.17 -2.33
N LYS A 41 -9.12 10.91 -2.32
CA LYS A 41 -10.56 10.59 -2.42
C LYS A 41 -11.30 10.80 -1.10
N VAL A 42 -10.58 10.91 0.00
CA VAL A 42 -11.14 11.11 1.35
C VAL A 42 -10.45 12.30 2.03
N PRO A 43 -10.65 13.51 1.47
CA PRO A 43 -9.96 14.70 1.97
C PRO A 43 -10.34 15.07 3.42
N GLU A 44 -11.45 14.55 3.91
CA GLU A 44 -11.90 14.73 5.30
C GLU A 44 -11.03 14.01 6.32
N LEU A 45 -10.26 13.00 5.88
CA LEU A 45 -9.34 12.26 6.74
C LEU A 45 -7.99 12.98 6.80
N PRO A 46 -7.58 13.53 7.94
CA PRO A 46 -6.24 14.06 8.09
C PRO A 46 -5.20 12.96 7.93
N ARG A 47 -4.15 13.23 7.18
CA ARG A 47 -3.12 12.22 6.89
C ARG A 47 -2.36 11.77 8.14
N GLU A 48 -2.24 12.64 9.12
CA GLU A 48 -1.64 12.33 10.41
C GLU A 48 -2.44 11.32 11.25
N GLU A 49 -3.70 11.07 10.88
CA GLU A 49 -4.53 10.04 11.52
C GLU A 49 -4.36 8.65 10.91
N ILE A 50 -3.54 8.52 9.86
CA ILE A 50 -3.18 7.20 9.33
C ILE A 50 -2.28 6.51 10.34
N GLU A 51 -2.74 5.39 10.86
CA GLU A 51 -2.05 4.67 11.95
C GLU A 51 -1.03 3.65 11.43
N ASP A 52 -1.25 3.09 10.24
CA ASP A 52 -0.37 2.06 9.70
C ASP A 52 -0.49 1.95 8.18
N VAL A 53 0.59 1.49 7.56
CA VAL A 53 0.63 1.14 6.13
C VAL A 53 1.01 -0.33 6.02
N ILE A 54 0.04 -1.17 5.68
CA ILE A 54 0.24 -2.61 5.52
C ILE A 54 0.29 -2.92 4.02
N TRP A 55 1.48 -3.19 3.50
CA TRP A 55 1.74 -3.30 2.07
C TRP A 55 2.10 -4.72 1.66
N GLY A 56 1.47 -5.20 0.60
CA GLY A 56 1.72 -6.55 0.08
C GLY A 56 2.66 -6.54 -1.11
N THR A 57 3.64 -7.44 -1.11
CA THR A 57 4.49 -7.70 -2.26
C THR A 57 4.87 -9.17 -2.34
N ALA A 58 4.71 -9.75 -3.53
CA ALA A 58 4.95 -11.18 -3.73
C ALA A 58 6.44 -11.51 -3.90
N GLN A 59 7.20 -10.60 -4.47
CA GLN A 59 8.63 -10.81 -4.76
C GLN A 59 9.44 -9.61 -4.27
N PRO A 60 9.68 -9.52 -2.95
CA PRO A 60 10.46 -8.44 -2.38
C PRO A 60 11.91 -8.56 -2.82
N GLY A 61 12.43 -7.51 -3.43
CA GLY A 61 13.80 -7.45 -3.91
C GLY A 61 14.03 -6.15 -4.69
N GLY A 62 15.27 -5.73 -4.83
CA GLY A 62 15.59 -4.47 -5.50
C GLY A 62 14.82 -3.31 -4.89
N GLU A 63 14.04 -2.63 -5.69
CA GLU A 63 13.24 -1.46 -5.30
C GLU A 63 12.05 -1.80 -4.42
N GLN A 64 11.71 -3.07 -4.28
CA GLN A 64 10.71 -3.60 -3.36
C GLN A 64 11.35 -4.27 -2.14
N GLY A 65 12.65 -4.13 -2.00
CA GLY A 65 13.41 -4.72 -0.90
C GLY A 65 13.24 -3.97 0.42
N PHE A 66 13.85 -4.52 1.45
CA PHE A 66 13.74 -4.02 2.82
C PHE A 66 12.27 -4.01 3.28
N ASN A 67 11.85 -2.97 3.97
CA ASN A 67 10.45 -2.82 4.38
C ASN A 67 9.73 -1.85 3.43
N LEU A 68 9.22 -2.36 2.33
CA LEU A 68 8.52 -1.57 1.32
C LEU A 68 7.35 -0.78 1.93
N GLY A 69 6.59 -1.37 2.85
CA GLY A 69 5.48 -0.68 3.52
C GLY A 69 5.91 0.62 4.19
N ARG A 70 7.05 0.61 4.87
CA ARG A 70 7.60 1.82 5.48
C ARG A 70 8.12 2.80 4.44
N VAL A 71 8.77 2.31 3.39
CA VAL A 71 9.25 3.16 2.29
C VAL A 71 8.07 3.88 1.62
N VAL A 72 7.00 3.16 1.36
CA VAL A 72 5.77 3.73 0.78
C VAL A 72 5.17 4.81 1.69
N SER A 73 5.09 4.55 2.98
CA SER A 73 4.61 5.53 3.96
C SER A 73 5.41 6.83 3.88
N LEU A 74 6.73 6.74 3.90
CA LEU A 74 7.61 7.91 3.83
C LEU A 74 7.50 8.64 2.50
N LEU A 75 7.51 7.93 1.38
CA LEU A 75 7.38 8.52 0.05
C LEU A 75 6.03 9.21 -0.16
N ALA A 76 4.97 8.69 0.45
CA ALA A 76 3.65 9.31 0.41
C ALA A 76 3.50 10.49 1.38
N GLY A 77 4.55 10.82 2.13
CA GLY A 77 4.53 11.93 3.09
C GLY A 77 3.78 11.62 4.39
N LEU A 78 3.65 10.35 4.73
CA LEU A 78 3.01 9.91 5.97
C LEU A 78 4.05 9.71 7.08
N GLU A 79 3.62 9.82 8.33
CA GLU A 79 4.45 9.49 9.49
C GLU A 79 4.13 8.10 10.04
N ALA A 80 3.14 7.43 9.48
CA ALA A 80 2.70 6.12 9.92
C ALA A 80 3.80 5.06 9.79
N PRO A 81 3.90 4.12 10.73
CA PRO A 81 4.74 2.94 10.54
C PRO A 81 4.28 2.14 9.31
N GLY A 82 5.09 1.21 8.87
CA GLY A 82 4.75 0.37 7.74
C GLY A 82 5.24 -1.04 7.95
N VAL A 83 4.51 -1.99 7.41
CA VAL A 83 4.87 -3.40 7.40
C VAL A 83 4.69 -3.96 5.99
N THR A 84 5.57 -4.88 5.62
CA THR A 84 5.52 -5.56 4.34
C THR A 84 5.10 -7.01 4.56
N VAL A 85 4.09 -7.45 3.79
CA VAL A 85 3.52 -8.78 3.91
C VAL A 85 3.72 -9.53 2.61
N ASN A 86 4.12 -10.78 2.70
CA ASN A 86 4.26 -11.65 1.55
C ASN A 86 3.44 -12.94 1.73
N ARG A 87 2.46 -13.10 0.87
CA ARG A 87 1.71 -14.34 0.68
C ARG A 87 1.54 -14.56 -0.83
N TYR A 88 2.59 -14.30 -1.58
CA TYR A 88 2.63 -14.35 -3.06
C TYR A 88 1.41 -13.64 -3.67
N CYS A 89 0.65 -14.33 -4.52
CA CYS A 89 -0.47 -13.72 -5.26
C CYS A 89 -1.59 -13.19 -4.36
N SER A 90 -1.67 -13.62 -3.10
CA SER A 90 -2.67 -13.16 -2.15
C SER A 90 -2.15 -12.17 -1.12
N SER A 91 -0.99 -11.56 -1.36
CA SER A 91 -0.37 -10.63 -0.41
C SER A 91 -1.29 -9.47 -0.04
N SER A 92 -1.89 -8.80 -1.02
CA SER A 92 -2.77 -7.66 -0.77
C SER A 92 -4.09 -8.07 -0.11
N LEU A 93 -4.62 -9.24 -0.41
CA LEU A 93 -5.79 -9.77 0.30
C LEU A 93 -5.44 -10.03 1.77
N GLN A 94 -4.25 -10.56 2.03
CA GLN A 94 -3.76 -10.78 3.39
C GLN A 94 -3.60 -9.46 4.16
N THR A 95 -3.15 -8.38 3.52
CA THR A 95 -3.03 -7.07 4.18
C THR A 95 -4.39 -6.55 4.63
N ILE A 96 -5.41 -6.69 3.80
CA ILE A 96 -6.79 -6.31 4.15
C ILE A 96 -7.27 -7.13 5.35
N ARG A 97 -7.05 -8.44 5.32
CA ARG A 97 -7.44 -9.33 6.42
C ARG A 97 -6.74 -8.96 7.72
N MET A 98 -5.46 -8.67 7.68
CA MET A 98 -4.71 -8.26 8.88
C MET A 98 -5.28 -6.98 9.49
N HIS A 99 -5.58 -6.01 8.66
CA HIS A 99 -6.16 -4.75 9.11
C HIS A 99 -7.52 -4.97 9.79
N LEU A 100 -8.38 -5.79 9.17
CA LEU A 100 -9.68 -6.15 9.74
C LEU A 100 -9.54 -6.80 11.12
N VAL A 101 -8.59 -7.72 11.27
CA VAL A 101 -8.35 -8.40 12.55
C VAL A 101 -7.86 -7.43 13.63
N LEU A 102 -6.95 -6.52 13.28
CA LEU A 102 -6.42 -5.53 14.21
C LEU A 102 -7.51 -4.59 14.76
N GLN A 103 -8.55 -4.31 13.97
CA GLN A 103 -9.68 -3.49 14.40
C GLN A 103 -10.66 -4.25 15.32
N MET A 104 -10.56 -5.57 15.40
CA MET A 104 -11.44 -6.41 16.21
C MET A 104 -10.89 -6.72 17.61
N VAL A 105 -9.68 -6.28 17.90
CA VAL A 105 -8.97 -6.49 19.17
C VAL A 105 -8.96 -5.17 19.99
#